data_6bac91a9daa1d8d3028eb8e95816cb4e
#
_entry.id   6bac91a9daa1d8d3028eb8e95816cb4e
#
_cell.length_a   1.000
_cell.length_b   1.000
_cell.length_c   1.000
_cell.angle_alpha   90.00
_cell.angle_beta   90.00
_cell.angle_gamma   90.00
#
_symmetry.space_group_name_H-M   'P 1'
#
loop_
_entity.id
_entity.type
_entity.pdbx_description
1 polymer ?
#
loop_
_entity_poly.entity_id
_entity_poly.type
_entity_poly.pdbx_seq_one_letter_code
_entity_poly.pdbx_strand_id
1 'polypeptide(L)'
;MYLNILIFFSQSGMVYAVEFSHRSGRDLINMSKKRTNIVPIIEDARHPHKYRMLVPMVDTIFADVAQPDQARIVAINAQYFLKTGGHFVISIKANCIDSTAEAEAVFAGEVKKMQAEKMKPQEQVTLEPYERDHAVVVGIYRPQPKKKE
;
A
#
# COMPACT_ATOMS: atom_id res chain seq x y z
N MET A 1 -9.66 12.59 -9.36
CA MET A 1 -10.03 12.05 -8.05
C MET A 1 -8.89 11.11 -7.62
N TYR A 2 -8.23 11.44 -6.55
CA TYR A 2 -7.10 10.62 -6.08
C TYR A 2 -7.64 9.54 -5.14
N LEU A 3 -7.47 8.28 -5.53
CA LEU A 3 -7.74 7.14 -4.68
C LEU A 3 -6.67 7.06 -3.58
N ASN A 4 -7.10 6.94 -2.35
CA ASN A 4 -6.24 6.69 -1.19
C ASN A 4 -6.61 5.33 -0.60
N ILE A 5 -6.37 4.28 -1.37
CA ILE A 5 -6.77 2.93 -0.98
C ILE A 5 -5.57 2.08 -0.58
N LEU A 6 -5.71 1.41 0.53
CA LEU A 6 -4.80 0.37 1.01
C LEU A 6 -5.56 -0.93 1.13
N ILE A 7 -5.10 -1.97 0.46
CA ILE A 7 -5.79 -3.26 0.40
C ILE A 7 -4.88 -4.36 0.94
N PHE A 8 -5.44 -5.16 1.83
CA PHE A 8 -4.79 -6.33 2.39
C PHE A 8 -5.44 -7.60 1.84
N PHE A 9 -4.60 -8.51 1.33
CA PHE A 9 -5.05 -9.79 0.79
C PHE A 9 -4.59 -10.95 1.68
N SER A 10 -5.53 -11.77 2.08
CA SER A 10 -5.28 -13.00 2.81
C SER A 10 -5.31 -14.20 1.85
N GLN A 11 -4.51 -15.22 2.16
CA GLN A 11 -4.48 -16.48 1.42
C GLN A 11 -5.83 -17.20 1.39
N SER A 12 -6.69 -16.94 2.38
CA SER A 12 -8.07 -17.45 2.41
C SER A 12 -9.02 -16.77 1.42
N GLY A 13 -8.53 -15.79 0.64
CA GLY A 13 -9.33 -15.02 -0.30
C GLY A 13 -10.07 -13.82 0.30
N MET A 14 -9.86 -13.52 1.58
CA MET A 14 -10.40 -12.33 2.22
C MET A 14 -9.62 -11.09 1.80
N VAL A 15 -10.35 -10.00 1.58
CA VAL A 15 -9.82 -8.69 1.19
C VAL A 15 -10.26 -7.66 2.22
N TYR A 16 -9.29 -6.96 2.78
CA TYR A 16 -9.53 -5.87 3.73
C TYR A 16 -9.12 -4.57 3.05
N ALA A 17 -10.08 -3.69 2.83
CA ALA A 17 -9.87 -2.46 2.08
C ALA A 17 -10.03 -1.24 3.00
N VAL A 18 -8.97 -0.45 3.12
CA VAL A 18 -8.94 0.77 3.93
C VAL A 18 -9.03 1.99 3.01
N GLU A 19 -10.04 2.79 3.21
CA GLU A 19 -10.28 4.02 2.46
C GLU A 19 -10.65 5.15 3.42
N PHE A 20 -9.97 6.27 3.32
CA PHE A 20 -10.21 7.43 4.19
C PHE A 20 -11.40 8.29 3.74
N SER A 21 -11.60 8.43 2.43
CA SER A 21 -12.65 9.26 1.89
C SER A 21 -14.04 8.65 2.14
N HIS A 22 -14.94 9.43 2.72
CA HIS A 22 -16.33 9.00 2.93
C HIS A 22 -17.06 8.75 1.62
N ARG A 23 -16.76 9.50 0.58
CA ARG A 23 -17.37 9.35 -0.74
C ARG A 23 -16.95 8.04 -1.41
N SER A 24 -15.66 7.78 -1.50
CA SER A 24 -15.12 6.52 -2.02
C SER A 24 -15.46 5.35 -1.10
N GLY A 25 -15.54 5.60 0.20
CA GLY A 25 -15.96 4.62 1.20
C GLY A 25 -17.39 4.12 0.99
N ARG A 26 -18.32 4.97 0.53
CA ARG A 26 -19.68 4.54 0.17
C ARG A 26 -19.68 3.57 -1.00
N ASP A 27 -18.88 3.83 -2.02
CA ASP A 27 -18.74 2.94 -3.18
C ASP A 27 -18.13 1.61 -2.77
N LEU A 28 -17.13 1.64 -1.88
CA LEU A 28 -16.51 0.44 -1.31
C LEU A 28 -17.51 -0.39 -0.49
N ILE A 29 -18.31 0.24 0.35
CA ILE A 29 -19.36 -0.43 1.14
C ILE A 29 -20.40 -1.06 0.21
N ASN A 30 -20.83 -0.36 -0.83
CA ASN A 30 -21.78 -0.89 -1.81
C ASN A 30 -21.20 -2.09 -2.57
N MET A 31 -19.93 -2.05 -2.91
CA MET A 31 -19.23 -3.19 -3.53
C MET A 31 -19.15 -4.38 -2.57
N SER A 32 -18.88 -4.15 -1.30
CA SER A 32 -18.77 -5.20 -0.27
C SER A 32 -20.10 -5.92 -0.01
N LYS A 33 -21.22 -5.25 -0.21
CA LYS A 33 -22.55 -5.88 -0.14
C LYS A 33 -22.79 -6.94 -1.22
N LYS A 34 -22.13 -6.79 -2.36
CA LYS A 34 -22.22 -7.72 -3.50
C LYS A 34 -21.17 -8.84 -3.44
N ARG A 35 -20.12 -8.66 -2.65
CA ARG A 35 -19.00 -9.60 -2.53
C ARG A 35 -18.75 -9.91 -1.07
N THR A 36 -18.95 -11.15 -0.69
CA THR A 36 -18.86 -11.60 0.72
C THR A 36 -17.43 -11.63 1.27
N ASN A 37 -16.43 -11.54 0.40
CA ASN A 37 -15.02 -11.62 0.78
C ASN A 37 -14.34 -10.26 0.96
N ILE A 38 -15.06 -9.15 0.88
CA ILE A 38 -14.51 -7.80 1.07
C ILE A 38 -14.98 -7.23 2.40
N VAL A 39 -14.03 -6.81 3.23
CA VAL A 39 -14.27 -6.09 4.48
C VAL A 39 -13.89 -4.61 4.27
N PRO A 40 -14.85 -3.70 4.20
CA PRO A 40 -14.56 -2.28 4.06
C PRO A 40 -14.18 -1.67 5.42
N ILE A 41 -13.16 -0.85 5.43
CA ILE A 41 -12.69 -0.13 6.62
C ILE A 41 -12.54 1.35 6.25
N ILE A 42 -13.39 2.19 6.85
CA ILE A 42 -13.36 3.63 6.60
C ILE A 42 -12.53 4.29 7.70
N GLU A 43 -11.24 4.33 7.47
CA GLU A 43 -10.26 4.85 8.40
C GLU A 43 -9.03 5.41 7.67
N ASP A 44 -8.23 6.19 8.39
CA ASP A 44 -6.96 6.71 7.90
C ASP A 44 -5.86 5.64 8.00
N ALA A 45 -5.27 5.29 6.87
CA ALA A 45 -4.18 4.32 6.80
C ALA A 45 -2.91 4.74 7.54
N ARG A 46 -2.77 6.01 7.90
CA ARG A 46 -1.70 6.51 8.79
C ARG A 46 -1.82 6.01 10.22
N HIS A 47 -3.01 5.56 10.60
CA HIS A 47 -3.34 5.14 11.96
C HIS A 47 -3.78 3.68 12.01
N PRO A 48 -2.90 2.70 11.71
CA PRO A 48 -3.27 1.29 11.65
C PRO A 48 -3.77 0.73 13.00
N HIS A 49 -3.39 1.35 14.09
CA HIS A 49 -3.89 0.96 15.42
C HIS A 49 -5.42 1.07 15.55
N LYS A 50 -6.07 1.95 14.79
CA LYS A 50 -7.53 2.13 14.81
C LYS A 50 -8.29 0.94 14.20
N TYR A 51 -7.69 0.21 13.29
CA TYR A 51 -8.32 -0.97 12.65
C TYR A 51 -7.54 -2.27 12.89
N ARG A 52 -6.63 -2.27 13.84
CA ARG A 52 -5.81 -3.45 14.18
C ARG A 52 -6.65 -4.68 14.52
N MET A 53 -7.79 -4.51 15.19
CA MET A 53 -8.67 -5.61 15.58
C MET A 53 -9.46 -6.20 14.41
N LEU A 54 -9.51 -5.52 13.28
CA LEU A 54 -10.28 -5.92 12.11
C LEU A 54 -9.45 -6.66 11.06
N VAL A 55 -8.13 -6.47 11.04
CA VAL A 55 -7.23 -7.01 10.02
C VAL A 55 -6.30 -8.04 10.63
N PRO A 56 -6.33 -9.29 10.15
CA PRO A 56 -5.38 -10.33 10.58
C PRO A 56 -4.03 -10.14 9.90
N MET A 57 -3.08 -11.03 10.18
CA MET A 57 -1.85 -11.12 9.39
C MET A 57 -2.18 -11.51 7.96
N VAL A 58 -1.67 -10.77 6.99
CA VAL A 58 -1.98 -10.92 5.57
C VAL A 58 -0.76 -11.29 4.74
N ASP A 59 -1.00 -11.79 3.54
CA ASP A 59 0.06 -12.28 2.64
C ASP A 59 0.53 -11.21 1.65
N THR A 60 -0.34 -10.26 1.31
CA THR A 60 -0.03 -9.20 0.34
C THR A 60 -0.70 -7.88 0.72
N ILE A 61 0.01 -6.79 0.53
CA ILE A 61 -0.50 -5.43 0.61
C ILE A 61 -0.44 -4.77 -0.76
N PHE A 62 -1.54 -4.20 -1.21
CA PHE A 62 -1.60 -3.31 -2.36
C PHE A 62 -1.86 -1.89 -1.87
N ALA A 63 -1.10 -0.93 -2.36
CA ALA A 63 -1.26 0.47 -2.02
C ALA A 63 -1.36 1.35 -3.26
N ASP A 64 -2.41 2.13 -3.32
CA ASP A 64 -2.57 3.26 -4.25
C ASP A 64 -2.98 4.48 -3.42
N VAL A 65 -2.01 5.01 -2.70
CA VAL A 65 -2.17 6.14 -1.79
C VAL A 65 -1.48 7.36 -2.39
N ALA A 66 -2.24 8.27 -2.96
CA ALA A 66 -1.72 9.46 -3.60
C ALA A 66 -1.28 10.53 -2.58
N GLN A 67 -0.29 10.18 -1.76
CA GLN A 67 0.26 11.03 -0.70
C GLN A 67 1.79 11.02 -0.77
N PRO A 68 2.46 12.15 -0.43
CA PRO A 68 3.93 12.22 -0.41
C PRO A 68 4.59 11.22 0.54
N ASP A 69 3.90 10.82 1.61
CA ASP A 69 4.37 9.88 2.63
C ASP A 69 3.91 8.43 2.39
N GLN A 70 3.56 8.07 1.16
CA GLN A 70 3.03 6.76 0.78
C GLN A 70 3.92 5.60 1.24
N ALA A 71 5.22 5.67 1.02
CA ALA A 71 6.15 4.61 1.41
C ALA A 71 6.13 4.36 2.92
N ARG A 72 6.06 5.43 3.71
CA ARG A 72 5.95 5.36 5.17
C ARG A 72 4.63 4.72 5.61
N ILE A 73 3.52 5.12 4.99
CA ILE A 73 2.19 4.57 5.29
C ILE A 73 2.18 3.07 5.06
N VAL A 74 2.68 2.63 3.92
CA VAL A 74 2.77 1.19 3.59
C VAL A 74 3.68 0.45 4.57
N ALA A 75 4.83 1.02 4.90
CA ALA A 75 5.77 0.42 5.84
C ALA A 75 5.18 0.22 7.24
N ILE A 76 4.46 1.21 7.76
CA ILE A 76 3.78 1.11 9.06
C ILE A 76 2.73 0.00 9.02
N ASN A 77 1.91 -0.05 7.97
CA ASN A 77 0.91 -1.10 7.82
C ASN A 77 1.53 -2.49 7.65
N ALA A 78 2.65 -2.59 6.95
CA ALA A 78 3.38 -3.85 6.81
C ALA A 78 3.89 -4.37 8.17
N GLN A 79 4.37 -3.49 9.03
CA GLN A 79 4.80 -3.86 10.38
C GLN A 79 3.67 -4.43 11.23
N TYR A 80 2.44 -3.93 11.05
CA TYR A 80 1.26 -4.41 11.79
C TYR A 80 0.68 -5.70 11.21
N PHE A 81 0.63 -5.83 9.88
CA PHE A 81 -0.26 -6.80 9.24
C PHE A 81 0.43 -7.74 8.26
N LEU A 82 1.57 -7.37 7.67
CA LEU A 82 2.18 -8.18 6.63
C LEU A 82 3.08 -9.27 7.21
N LYS A 83 2.85 -10.51 6.81
CA LYS A 83 3.70 -11.64 7.16
C LYS A 83 5.12 -11.43 6.62
N THR A 84 6.12 -11.90 7.35
CA THR A 84 7.50 -11.98 6.85
C THR A 84 7.55 -12.82 5.58
N GLY A 85 8.15 -12.30 4.52
CA GLY A 85 8.13 -12.94 3.20
C GLY A 85 6.86 -12.65 2.39
N GLY A 86 5.92 -11.90 2.94
CA GLY A 86 4.76 -11.39 2.22
C GLY A 86 5.15 -10.37 1.15
N HIS A 87 4.27 -10.16 0.19
CA HIS A 87 4.52 -9.28 -0.94
C HIS A 87 3.85 -7.92 -0.76
N PHE A 88 4.43 -6.90 -1.36
CA PHE A 88 3.79 -5.60 -1.50
C PHE A 88 3.74 -5.17 -2.97
N VAL A 89 2.70 -4.45 -3.32
CA VAL A 89 2.51 -3.82 -4.64
C VAL A 89 2.12 -2.38 -4.39
N ILE A 90 2.96 -1.44 -4.82
CA ILE A 90 2.75 -0.02 -4.60
C ILE A 90 2.66 0.70 -5.94
N SER A 91 1.54 1.38 -6.16
CA SER A 91 1.35 2.27 -7.31
C SER A 91 1.84 3.67 -6.95
N ILE A 92 2.80 4.18 -7.72
CA ILE A 92 3.44 5.47 -7.48
C ILE A 92 3.11 6.42 -8.62
N LYS A 93 2.46 7.53 -8.30
CA LYS A 93 2.25 8.65 -9.20
C LYS A 93 3.22 9.76 -8.86
N ALA A 94 4.19 10.02 -9.72
CA ALA A 94 5.29 10.95 -9.45
C ALA A 94 4.80 12.35 -9.05
N ASN A 95 3.81 12.88 -9.77
CA ASN A 95 3.28 14.23 -9.51
C ASN A 95 2.59 14.38 -8.15
N CYS A 96 2.12 13.30 -7.54
CA CYS A 96 1.51 13.34 -6.21
C CYS A 96 2.55 13.37 -5.09
N ILE A 97 3.80 12.98 -5.38
CA ILE A 97 4.90 12.95 -4.41
C ILE A 97 5.74 14.22 -4.53
N ASP A 98 6.19 14.54 -5.73
CA ASP A 98 6.91 15.78 -6.03
C ASP A 98 6.59 16.20 -7.47
N SER A 99 5.83 17.28 -7.61
CA SER A 99 5.45 17.81 -8.93
C SER A 99 6.58 18.56 -9.64
N THR A 100 7.68 18.86 -8.95
CA THR A 100 8.82 19.63 -9.47
C THR A 100 9.98 18.76 -9.96
N ALA A 101 10.08 17.53 -9.47
CA ALA A 101 11.13 16.59 -9.84
C ALA A 101 10.73 15.72 -11.05
N GLU A 102 11.75 15.21 -11.74
CA GLU A 102 11.54 14.22 -12.79
C GLU A 102 10.98 12.91 -12.21
N ALA A 103 10.09 12.25 -12.96
CA ALA A 103 9.41 11.03 -12.52
C ALA A 103 10.39 9.93 -12.10
N GLU A 104 11.46 9.70 -12.86
CA GLU A 104 12.46 8.68 -12.53
C GLU A 104 13.20 8.97 -11.23
N ALA A 105 13.49 10.23 -10.94
CA ALA A 105 14.10 10.63 -9.67
C ALA A 105 13.16 10.40 -8.49
N VAL A 106 11.87 10.66 -8.67
CA VAL A 106 10.83 10.38 -7.66
C VAL A 106 10.73 8.89 -7.39
N PHE A 107 10.68 8.06 -8.41
CA PHE A 107 10.62 6.60 -8.28
C PHE A 107 11.85 6.05 -7.56
N ALA A 108 13.04 6.49 -7.92
CA ALA A 108 14.29 6.09 -7.24
C ALA A 108 14.30 6.49 -5.76
N GLY A 109 13.79 7.67 -5.43
CA GLY A 109 13.67 8.16 -4.06
C GLY A 109 12.70 7.32 -3.24
N GLU A 110 11.56 6.96 -3.81
CA GLU A 110 10.57 6.10 -3.14
C GLU A 110 11.10 4.68 -2.91
N VAL A 111 11.81 4.11 -3.88
CA VAL A 111 12.47 2.80 -3.74
C VAL A 111 13.47 2.81 -2.59
N LYS A 112 14.27 3.86 -2.45
CA LYS A 112 15.21 4.00 -1.31
C LYS A 112 14.49 4.06 0.03
N LYS A 113 13.36 4.78 0.12
CA LYS A 113 12.55 4.82 1.34
C LYS A 113 12.00 3.45 1.70
N MET A 114 11.54 2.68 0.70
CA MET A 114 11.07 1.31 0.90
C MET A 114 12.19 0.41 1.43
N GLN A 115 13.38 0.49 0.87
CA GLN A 115 14.53 -0.31 1.31
C GLN A 115 14.93 0.01 2.77
N ALA A 116 14.88 1.27 3.16
CA ALA A 116 15.13 1.70 4.54
C ALA A 116 14.12 1.10 5.53
N GLU A 117 12.89 0.83 5.09
CA GLU A 117 11.80 0.24 5.87
C GLU A 117 11.71 -1.29 5.74
N LYS A 118 12.77 -1.94 5.28
CA LYS A 118 12.85 -3.41 5.14
C LYS A 118 11.91 -4.01 4.10
N MET A 119 11.44 -3.19 3.21
CA MET A 119 10.68 -3.57 2.03
C MET A 119 11.65 -3.69 0.86
N LYS A 120 11.86 -4.91 0.38
CA LYS A 120 12.83 -5.19 -0.69
C LYS A 120 12.14 -5.17 -2.05
N PRO A 121 12.32 -4.13 -2.87
CA PRO A 121 11.79 -4.09 -4.21
C PRO A 121 12.42 -5.19 -5.08
N GLN A 122 11.60 -5.83 -5.91
CA GLN A 122 12.03 -6.85 -6.87
C GLN A 122 11.86 -6.39 -8.30
N GLU A 123 10.74 -5.73 -8.59
CA GLU A 123 10.39 -5.26 -9.91
C GLU A 123 9.80 -3.86 -9.87
N GLN A 124 10.11 -3.06 -10.87
CA GLN A 124 9.50 -1.77 -11.12
C GLN A 124 9.02 -1.73 -12.56
N VAL A 125 7.75 -1.43 -12.77
CA VAL A 125 7.13 -1.35 -14.09
C VAL A 125 6.51 0.03 -14.26
N THR A 126 6.88 0.74 -15.32
CA THR A 126 6.20 1.97 -15.70
C THR A 126 4.89 1.65 -16.41
N LEU A 127 3.88 2.48 -16.22
CA LEU A 127 2.55 2.27 -16.80
C LEU A 127 2.36 2.98 -18.14
N GLU A 128 3.41 3.54 -18.71
CA GLU A 128 3.36 4.12 -20.05
C GLU A 128 3.14 3.03 -21.11
N PRO A 129 2.38 3.31 -22.17
CA PRO A 129 1.78 4.59 -22.53
C PRO A 129 0.38 4.85 -21.92
N TYR A 130 -0.11 3.98 -21.04
CA TYR A 130 -1.47 4.05 -20.50
C TYR A 130 -1.64 5.14 -19.44
N GLU A 131 -0.66 5.26 -18.54
CA GLU A 131 -0.59 6.29 -17.50
C GLU A 131 0.78 6.95 -17.51
N ARG A 132 0.79 8.27 -17.60
CA ARG A 132 2.01 9.07 -17.64
C ARG A 132 2.58 9.27 -16.23
N ASP A 133 3.92 9.19 -16.10
CA ASP A 133 4.65 9.41 -14.85
C ASP A 133 4.13 8.54 -13.68
N HIS A 134 3.78 7.31 -14.00
CA HIS A 134 3.23 6.33 -13.08
C HIS A 134 4.05 5.05 -13.13
N ALA A 135 4.37 4.50 -11.97
CA ALA A 135 5.07 3.22 -11.87
C ALA A 135 4.46 2.34 -10.78
N VAL A 136 4.61 1.04 -10.97
CA VAL A 136 4.24 0.04 -9.96
C VAL A 136 5.52 -0.65 -9.48
N VAL A 137 5.72 -0.69 -8.18
CA VAL A 137 6.82 -1.40 -7.53
C VAL A 137 6.29 -2.61 -6.81
N VAL A 138 6.85 -3.77 -7.10
CA VAL A 138 6.53 -5.05 -6.46
C VAL A 138 7.74 -5.55 -5.70
N GLY A 139 7.53 -6.06 -4.51
CA GLY A 139 8.64 -6.59 -3.73
C GLY A 139 8.21 -7.49 -2.58
N ILE A 140 9.17 -7.84 -1.74
CA ILE A 140 9.01 -8.72 -0.58
C ILE A 140 9.32 -7.95 0.70
N TYR A 141 8.51 -8.19 1.73
CA TYR A 141 8.74 -7.68 3.07
C TYR A 141 9.63 -8.64 3.84
N ARG A 142 10.84 -8.18 4.18
CA ARG A 142 11.83 -8.94 4.98
C ARG A 142 12.37 -8.09 6.11
N PRO A 143 11.68 -8.01 7.25
CA PRO A 143 12.24 -7.37 8.43
C PRO A 143 13.50 -8.12 8.86
N GLN A 144 14.56 -7.39 9.15
CA GLN A 144 15.78 -8.02 9.71
C GLN A 144 15.43 -8.65 11.06
N PRO A 145 15.93 -9.85 11.37
CA PRO A 145 15.78 -10.41 12.70
C PRO A 145 16.36 -9.42 13.71
N LYS A 146 15.64 -9.18 14.81
CA LYS A 146 16.20 -8.42 15.94
C LYS A 146 17.50 -9.11 16.33
N LYS A 147 18.61 -8.39 16.33
CA LYS A 147 19.85 -8.89 16.94
C LYS A 147 19.47 -9.26 18.37
N LYS A 148 19.63 -10.52 18.73
CA LYS A 148 19.59 -10.91 20.13
C LYS A 148 20.80 -10.25 20.78
N GLU A 149 20.56 -9.28 21.64
CA GLU A 149 21.55 -8.80 22.59
C GLU A 149 21.83 -9.88 23.59
#